data_66b59da1fa8ffc1f207c1626ffcade50
#
_entry.id   66b59da1fa8ffc1f207c1626ffcade50
#
_cell.length_a   1.000
_cell.length_b   1.000
_cell.length_c   1.000
_cell.angle_alpha   90.00
_cell.angle_beta   90.00
_cell.angle_gamma   90.00
#
_symmetry.space_group_name_H-M   'P 1'
#
loop_
_entity.id
_entity.type
_entity.pdbx_description
1 polymer ?
#
loop_
_entity_poly.entity_id
_entity_poly.type
_entity_poly.pdbx_seq_one_letter_code
_entity_poly.pdbx_strand_id
1 'polypeptide(L)'
;MHMAAVNTIMLRPTPELIEKYIRPLNSGKIGTLSYSDPETGSHFWYPVSSGAEKTEDGFKVRKKASWTTSGGFADFYVVQTTSPDFTGYDDLSVFVIDGEHVQAQPSLWDALGLRGNQSGPIEVDNVEIPADQIVGPLGDGAASNDEAVDPWFLIGSSSTWSGIAMGAIDIAKRHTTRKRHVDVGLRVADYPTIQDYVGEAVMDTNASRMFTLSVAQAFDKATNDNTRVLELGETARADFLHWAWQIKFEAAKNAAHVVDKMLHACGGSAYKRDMEMERYLRDAKAGWVMGPTNEVLRQFVGKAVLLGFDSLDYWNQSYNNRAVENEIKKLDSDGKRELAAQLMEQADKDAVGEPAKV
;
A
#
# COMPACT_ATOMS: atom_id res chain seq x y z
N MET A 1 4.61 7.07 3.03
CA MET A 1 5.67 6.03 2.92
C MET A 1 6.62 6.05 4.11
N HIS A 2 7.14 7.20 4.53
CA HIS A 2 8.03 7.26 5.70
C HIS A 2 7.41 6.62 6.95
N MET A 3 6.21 7.02 7.33
CA MET A 3 5.50 6.45 8.49
C MET A 3 5.32 4.93 8.38
N ALA A 4 4.94 4.43 7.21
CA ALA A 4 4.79 2.99 7.01
C ALA A 4 6.14 2.25 7.16
N ALA A 5 7.22 2.76 6.57
CA ALA A 5 8.55 2.17 6.70
C ALA A 5 9.04 2.13 8.16
N VAL A 6 8.90 3.25 8.88
CA VAL A 6 9.28 3.35 10.29
C VAL A 6 8.48 2.37 11.16
N ASN A 7 7.15 2.32 10.96
CA ASN A 7 6.31 1.44 11.76
C ASN A 7 6.49 -0.04 11.41
N THR A 8 6.92 -0.37 10.19
CA THR A 8 7.32 -1.74 9.85
C THR A 8 8.52 -2.20 10.68
N ILE A 9 9.53 -1.34 10.84
CA ILE A 9 10.66 -1.62 11.73
C ILE A 9 10.21 -1.70 13.20
N MET A 10 9.39 -0.74 13.64
CA MET A 10 8.92 -0.66 15.02
C MET A 10 8.02 -1.83 15.43
N LEU A 11 7.38 -2.50 14.48
CA LEU A 11 6.57 -3.69 14.76
C LEU A 11 7.43 -4.91 15.12
N ARG A 12 8.64 -4.99 14.57
CA ARG A 12 9.62 -6.08 14.80
C ARG A 12 10.98 -5.50 15.17
N PRO A 13 11.08 -4.68 16.25
CA PRO A 13 12.31 -3.96 16.57
C PRO A 13 13.38 -4.92 17.08
N THR A 14 14.61 -4.66 16.65
CA THR A 14 15.81 -5.16 17.30
C THR A 14 16.63 -3.97 17.80
N PRO A 15 17.55 -4.14 18.78
CA PRO A 15 18.41 -3.07 19.22
C PRO A 15 19.18 -2.43 18.07
N GLU A 16 19.66 -3.24 17.13
CA GLU A 16 20.45 -2.82 15.96
C GLU A 16 19.61 -1.97 15.01
N LEU A 17 18.41 -2.41 14.67
CA LEU A 17 17.49 -1.66 13.81
C LEU A 17 17.08 -0.32 14.44
N ILE A 18 16.83 -0.31 15.76
CA ILE A 18 16.48 0.91 16.50
C ILE A 18 17.64 1.91 16.48
N GLU A 19 18.84 1.46 16.82
CA GLU A 19 20.03 2.34 16.83
C GLU A 19 20.36 2.88 15.45
N LYS A 20 20.30 2.03 14.42
CA LYS A 20 20.73 2.40 13.08
C LYS A 20 19.70 3.24 12.32
N TYR A 21 18.42 2.94 12.45
CA TYR A 21 17.39 3.52 11.56
C TYR A 21 16.37 4.40 12.30
N ILE A 22 16.06 4.11 13.56
CA ILE A 22 14.98 4.82 14.27
C ILE A 22 15.54 6.02 15.06
N ARG A 23 16.60 5.86 15.83
CA ARG A 23 17.21 6.98 16.56
C ARG A 23 17.65 8.15 15.69
N PRO A 24 18.25 7.93 14.49
CA PRO A 24 18.65 9.02 13.61
C PRO A 24 17.51 9.80 12.97
N LEU A 25 16.25 9.38 13.11
CA LEU A 25 15.09 10.13 12.59
C LEU A 25 15.01 11.54 13.18
N ASN A 26 15.44 11.73 14.43
CA ASN A 26 15.49 13.05 15.07
C ASN A 26 16.51 14.01 14.40
N SER A 27 17.44 13.50 13.61
CA SER A 27 18.38 14.31 12.81
C SER A 27 17.92 14.55 11.37
N GLY A 28 16.67 14.19 11.04
CA GLY A 28 16.07 14.41 9.73
C GLY A 28 16.26 13.27 8.73
N LYS A 29 16.68 12.10 9.18
CA LYS A 29 16.76 10.91 8.33
C LYS A 29 15.38 10.50 7.80
N ILE A 30 15.33 10.06 6.55
CA ILE A 30 14.11 9.69 5.86
C ILE A 30 14.16 8.22 5.48
N GLY A 31 13.18 7.45 5.96
CA GLY A 31 12.93 6.09 5.49
C GLY A 31 11.86 6.07 4.41
N THR A 32 11.91 5.08 3.56
CA THR A 32 10.84 4.81 2.61
C THR A 32 10.55 3.32 2.50
N LEU A 33 9.39 3.00 1.89
CA LEU A 33 8.92 1.66 1.69
C LEU A 33 8.94 1.30 0.20
N SER A 34 9.42 0.12 -0.14
CA SER A 34 9.44 -0.39 -1.51
C SER A 34 8.94 -1.83 -1.57
N TYR A 35 7.65 -2.01 -1.81
CA TYR A 35 6.98 -3.30 -1.85
C TYR A 35 6.56 -3.71 -3.26
N SER A 36 6.15 -2.76 -4.11
CA SER A 36 5.77 -3.06 -5.49
C SER A 36 6.90 -3.72 -6.29
N ASP A 37 6.51 -4.46 -7.31
CA ASP A 37 7.41 -5.15 -8.23
C ASP A 37 6.99 -4.81 -9.66
N PRO A 38 7.91 -4.54 -10.60
CA PRO A 38 7.56 -4.13 -11.97
C PRO A 38 6.80 -5.20 -12.73
N GLU A 39 6.99 -6.47 -12.40
CA GLU A 39 6.38 -7.60 -13.10
C GLU A 39 4.97 -7.91 -12.60
N THR A 40 4.67 -7.59 -11.35
CA THR A 40 3.38 -7.89 -10.71
C THR A 40 2.55 -6.65 -10.41
N GLY A 41 3.09 -5.45 -10.62
CA GLY A 41 2.40 -4.18 -10.43
C GLY A 41 1.98 -3.97 -8.97
N SER A 42 0.68 -3.78 -8.76
CA SER A 42 0.11 -3.61 -7.42
C SER A 42 -0.12 -4.92 -6.66
N HIS A 43 0.26 -6.06 -7.22
CA HIS A 43 0.28 -7.34 -6.53
C HIS A 43 1.58 -7.48 -5.71
N PHE A 44 1.77 -6.58 -4.75
CA PHE A 44 3.01 -6.48 -3.95
C PHE A 44 3.24 -7.65 -3.00
N TRP A 45 2.23 -8.47 -2.78
CA TRP A 45 2.34 -9.73 -2.03
C TRP A 45 3.08 -10.82 -2.80
N TYR A 46 3.47 -10.57 -4.04
CA TYR A 46 4.29 -11.49 -4.83
C TYR A 46 5.34 -10.77 -5.67
N PRO A 47 6.51 -10.47 -5.11
CA PRO A 47 7.60 -9.82 -5.81
C PRO A 47 8.40 -10.81 -6.67
N VAL A 48 8.15 -10.85 -7.97
CA VAL A 48 8.81 -11.77 -8.92
C VAL A 48 10.26 -11.36 -9.22
N SER A 49 10.50 -10.06 -9.39
CA SER A 49 11.83 -9.52 -9.71
C SER A 49 12.71 -9.28 -8.48
N SER A 50 12.24 -9.68 -7.30
CA SER A 50 12.89 -9.38 -6.03
C SER A 50 13.11 -10.67 -5.24
N GLY A 51 14.28 -10.81 -4.63
CA GLY A 51 14.61 -12.03 -3.86
C GLY A 51 15.79 -11.80 -2.93
N ALA A 52 15.98 -12.74 -2.02
CA ALA A 52 17.12 -12.77 -1.13
C ALA A 52 17.79 -14.15 -1.15
N GLU A 53 19.08 -14.18 -0.90
CA GLU A 53 19.90 -15.37 -0.74
C GLU A 53 20.63 -15.29 0.61
N LYS A 54 20.82 -16.40 1.30
CA LYS A 54 21.66 -16.44 2.50
C LYS A 54 23.14 -16.35 2.12
N THR A 55 23.91 -15.59 2.89
CA THR A 55 25.37 -15.56 2.84
C THR A 55 25.95 -16.04 4.19
N GLU A 56 27.26 -16.11 4.32
CA GLU A 56 27.91 -16.50 5.57
C GLU A 56 27.57 -15.55 6.73
N ASP A 57 27.54 -14.24 6.46
CA ASP A 57 27.37 -13.18 7.49
C ASP A 57 26.01 -12.47 7.42
N GLY A 58 25.11 -12.86 6.51
CA GLY A 58 23.83 -12.18 6.36
C GLY A 58 23.02 -12.59 5.13
N PHE A 59 22.69 -11.59 4.32
CA PHE A 59 21.84 -11.81 3.13
C PHE A 59 22.38 -11.04 1.93
N LYS A 60 22.16 -11.60 0.76
CA LYS A 60 22.34 -10.93 -0.52
C LYS A 60 20.96 -10.61 -1.08
N VAL A 61 20.63 -9.33 -1.19
CA VAL A 61 19.30 -8.86 -1.50
C VAL A 61 19.24 -8.25 -2.90
N ARG A 62 18.23 -8.65 -3.66
CA ARG A 62 17.88 -8.08 -4.96
C ARG A 62 16.45 -7.54 -4.91
N LYS A 63 16.26 -6.28 -5.32
CA LYS A 63 14.95 -5.63 -5.39
C LYS A 63 14.85 -4.76 -6.63
N LYS A 64 13.72 -4.86 -7.34
CA LYS A 64 13.33 -3.87 -8.36
C LYS A 64 11.96 -3.31 -8.01
N ALA A 65 11.79 -2.00 -8.20
CA ALA A 65 10.50 -1.36 -8.08
C ALA A 65 10.38 -0.23 -9.10
N SER A 66 9.22 -0.16 -9.75
CA SER A 66 8.94 0.92 -10.72
C SER A 66 8.63 2.23 -10.01
N TRP A 67 8.03 2.17 -8.81
CA TRP A 67 7.59 3.34 -8.07
C TRP A 67 7.96 3.20 -6.59
N THR A 68 8.89 4.04 -6.17
CA THR A 68 9.29 4.13 -4.75
C THR A 68 9.35 5.58 -4.34
N THR A 69 8.45 6.00 -3.47
CA THR A 69 8.40 7.37 -2.92
C THR A 69 9.73 7.73 -2.27
N SER A 70 10.21 8.96 -2.50
CA SER A 70 11.54 9.44 -2.09
C SER A 70 12.69 8.62 -2.71
N GLY A 71 12.47 7.98 -3.87
CA GLY A 71 13.50 7.24 -4.59
C GLY A 71 14.70 8.11 -4.93
N GLY A 72 15.89 7.72 -4.44
CA GLY A 72 17.13 8.49 -4.56
C GLY A 72 17.35 9.60 -3.51
N PHE A 73 16.38 9.77 -2.58
CA PHE A 73 16.46 10.78 -1.52
C PHE A 73 16.29 10.20 -0.12
N ALA A 74 15.82 8.97 0.01
CA ALA A 74 15.67 8.30 1.29
C ALA A 74 17.04 7.81 1.80
N ASP A 75 17.25 7.91 3.11
CA ASP A 75 18.45 7.41 3.79
C ASP A 75 18.43 5.89 3.95
N PHE A 76 17.22 5.30 4.03
CA PHE A 76 17.04 3.86 4.08
C PHE A 76 15.72 3.42 3.44
N TYR A 77 15.70 2.18 2.95
CA TYR A 77 14.59 1.57 2.23
C TYR A 77 14.17 0.28 2.92
N VAL A 78 12.92 0.21 3.37
CA VAL A 78 12.30 -1.03 3.82
C VAL A 78 11.75 -1.73 2.58
N VAL A 79 12.34 -2.88 2.26
CA VAL A 79 12.04 -3.61 1.03
C VAL A 79 11.49 -5.00 1.34
N GLN A 80 10.49 -5.43 0.58
CA GLN A 80 9.99 -6.80 0.62
C GLN A 80 10.52 -7.58 -0.56
N THR A 81 10.94 -8.82 -0.31
CA THR A 81 11.42 -9.77 -1.31
C THR A 81 10.85 -11.16 -1.04
N THR A 82 11.04 -12.10 -1.98
CA THR A 82 10.93 -13.51 -1.62
C THR A 82 12.05 -13.88 -0.65
N SER A 83 11.75 -14.82 0.27
CA SER A 83 12.76 -15.31 1.22
C SER A 83 13.85 -16.12 0.50
N PRO A 84 15.03 -16.31 1.10
CA PRO A 84 15.96 -17.35 0.66
C PRO A 84 15.28 -18.71 0.65
N ASP A 85 15.56 -19.50 -0.40
CA ASP A 85 14.95 -20.82 -0.58
C ASP A 85 13.41 -20.79 -0.64
N PHE A 86 12.87 -19.75 -1.26
CA PHE A 86 11.43 -19.48 -1.42
C PHE A 86 10.62 -20.76 -1.73
N THR A 87 9.66 -21.05 -0.85
CA THR A 87 8.85 -22.28 -0.90
C THR A 87 7.40 -22.06 -1.33
N GLY A 88 6.91 -20.84 -1.27
CA GLY A 88 5.51 -20.56 -1.62
C GLY A 88 5.12 -19.09 -1.47
N TYR A 89 3.86 -18.81 -1.73
CA TYR A 89 3.28 -17.47 -1.82
C TYR A 89 3.53 -16.58 -0.60
N ASP A 90 3.46 -17.14 0.61
CA ASP A 90 3.59 -16.39 1.86
C ASP A 90 5.05 -16.28 2.34
N ASP A 91 5.97 -16.93 1.65
CA ASP A 91 7.38 -16.97 2.04
C ASP A 91 8.12 -15.71 1.59
N LEU A 92 7.78 -14.62 2.25
CA LEU A 92 8.31 -13.29 2.01
C LEU A 92 9.13 -12.83 3.21
N SER A 93 10.16 -12.03 2.93
CA SER A 93 10.99 -11.41 3.97
C SER A 93 11.12 -9.91 3.74
N VAL A 94 11.32 -9.19 4.83
CA VAL A 94 11.48 -7.73 4.82
C VAL A 94 12.89 -7.38 5.28
N PHE A 95 13.56 -6.53 4.52
CA PHE A 95 14.93 -6.08 4.80
C PHE A 95 15.00 -4.56 4.83
N VAL A 96 15.99 -4.02 5.52
CA VAL A 96 16.33 -2.60 5.46
C VAL A 96 17.62 -2.44 4.67
N ILE A 97 17.57 -1.64 3.61
CA ILE A 97 18.72 -1.34 2.75
C ILE A 97 19.10 0.11 2.94
N ASP A 98 20.38 0.37 3.21
CA ASP A 98 20.93 1.72 3.30
C ASP A 98 20.82 2.43 1.94
N GLY A 99 20.49 3.72 1.96
CA GLY A 99 20.23 4.49 0.75
C GLY A 99 21.40 4.54 -0.24
N GLU A 100 22.62 4.44 0.26
CA GLU A 100 23.84 4.41 -0.56
C GLU A 100 23.95 3.16 -1.47
N HIS A 101 23.26 2.10 -1.10
CA HIS A 101 23.22 0.84 -1.87
C HIS A 101 22.06 0.77 -2.86
N VAL A 102 21.22 1.79 -2.91
CA VAL A 102 20.05 1.83 -3.78
C VAL A 102 20.32 2.68 -5.01
N GLN A 103 20.25 2.07 -6.17
CA GLN A 103 20.29 2.77 -7.44
C GLN A 103 18.89 3.34 -7.74
N ALA A 104 18.79 4.65 -7.93
CA ALA A 104 17.55 5.32 -8.23
C ALA A 104 17.64 6.17 -9.48
N GLN A 105 16.52 6.36 -10.16
CA GLN A 105 16.41 7.20 -11.35
C GLN A 105 15.32 8.28 -11.16
N PRO A 106 15.60 9.32 -10.34
CA PRO A 106 14.61 10.35 -10.02
C PRO A 106 14.07 11.10 -11.24
N SER A 107 14.88 11.25 -12.30
CA SER A 107 14.49 11.91 -13.55
C SER A 107 13.40 11.19 -14.33
N LEU A 108 13.14 9.91 -14.05
CA LEU A 108 12.06 9.14 -14.65
C LEU A 108 10.71 9.33 -13.95
N TRP A 109 10.67 10.12 -12.87
CA TRP A 109 9.41 10.47 -12.23
C TRP A 109 8.74 11.64 -12.94
N ASP A 110 8.06 11.35 -14.06
CA ASP A 110 7.22 12.31 -14.81
C ASP A 110 5.76 11.86 -14.74
N ALA A 111 5.13 12.15 -13.62
CA ALA A 111 3.78 11.68 -13.29
C ALA A 111 2.71 12.76 -13.55
N LEU A 112 1.45 12.29 -13.69
CA LEU A 112 0.29 13.18 -13.80
C LEU A 112 0.16 14.06 -12.54
N GLY A 113 0.22 13.49 -11.35
CA GLY A 113 0.11 14.15 -10.05
C GLY A 113 1.14 13.62 -9.07
N LEU A 114 1.10 14.13 -7.83
CA LEU A 114 2.07 13.84 -6.77
C LEU A 114 3.54 14.01 -7.21
N ARG A 115 3.79 14.99 -8.05
CA ARG A 115 5.12 15.18 -8.68
C ARG A 115 6.22 15.45 -7.66
N GLY A 116 5.87 16.06 -6.51
CA GLY A 116 6.81 16.37 -5.44
C GLY A 116 7.21 15.19 -4.56
N ASN A 117 6.61 14.00 -4.70
CA ASN A 117 6.92 12.85 -3.85
C ASN A 117 8.07 11.98 -4.39
N GLN A 118 8.57 12.25 -5.61
CA GLN A 118 9.68 11.52 -6.22
C GLN A 118 9.53 10.00 -6.14
N SER A 119 8.45 9.47 -6.72
CA SER A 119 8.20 8.02 -6.74
C SER A 119 8.83 7.33 -7.95
N GLY A 120 10.06 7.67 -8.30
CA GLY A 120 10.79 7.08 -9.40
C GLY A 120 11.19 5.62 -9.16
N PRO A 121 11.70 4.94 -10.21
CA PRO A 121 12.16 3.56 -10.10
C PRO A 121 13.44 3.45 -9.28
N ILE A 122 13.57 2.31 -8.61
CA ILE A 122 14.77 1.93 -7.88
C ILE A 122 15.21 0.51 -8.21
N GLU A 123 16.50 0.25 -7.99
CA GLU A 123 17.10 -1.08 -8.06
C GLU A 123 18.08 -1.27 -6.89
N VAL A 124 17.99 -2.43 -6.24
CA VAL A 124 18.99 -2.98 -5.33
C VAL A 124 19.57 -4.18 -6.07
N ASP A 125 20.82 -4.10 -6.50
CA ASP A 125 21.43 -5.12 -7.34
C ASP A 125 22.35 -6.03 -6.53
N ASN A 126 21.78 -7.12 -6.00
CA ASN A 126 22.53 -8.15 -5.28
C ASN A 126 23.42 -7.60 -4.16
N VAL A 127 22.86 -6.70 -3.36
CA VAL A 127 23.57 -6.04 -2.25
C VAL A 127 23.70 -6.99 -1.06
N GLU A 128 24.90 -7.15 -0.55
CA GLU A 128 25.17 -7.89 0.68
C GLU A 128 24.88 -6.99 1.89
N ILE A 129 24.06 -7.51 2.82
CA ILE A 129 23.67 -6.83 4.05
C ILE A 129 23.90 -7.76 5.25
N PRO A 130 24.24 -7.21 6.42
CA PRO A 130 24.35 -7.97 7.65
C PRO A 130 23.04 -8.67 8.05
N ALA A 131 23.14 -9.76 8.81
CA ALA A 131 21.98 -10.52 9.26
C ALA A 131 21.01 -9.72 10.13
N ASP A 132 21.47 -8.66 10.79
CA ASP A 132 20.67 -7.79 11.65
C ASP A 132 19.83 -6.73 10.89
N GLN A 133 19.95 -6.67 9.56
CA GLN A 133 19.11 -5.79 8.70
C GLN A 133 17.82 -6.45 8.22
N ILE A 134 17.45 -7.60 8.72
CA ILE A 134 16.13 -8.20 8.52
C ILE A 134 15.11 -7.63 9.51
N VAL A 135 13.88 -7.41 9.06
CA VAL A 135 12.76 -6.98 9.91
C VAL A 135 11.86 -8.16 10.21
N GLY A 136 11.92 -8.63 11.45
CA GLY A 136 11.21 -9.84 11.88
C GLY A 136 11.90 -11.15 11.43
N PRO A 137 11.27 -12.29 11.69
CA PRO A 137 11.77 -13.58 11.25
C PRO A 137 11.77 -13.73 9.72
N LEU A 138 12.63 -14.58 9.21
CA LEU A 138 12.57 -15.04 7.81
C LEU A 138 11.19 -15.66 7.53
N GLY A 139 10.58 -15.29 6.40
CA GLY A 139 9.26 -15.79 6.01
C GLY A 139 8.08 -15.01 6.62
N ASP A 140 8.31 -14.04 7.51
CA ASP A 140 7.26 -13.27 8.23
C ASP A 140 6.82 -11.99 7.48
N GLY A 141 7.22 -11.85 6.21
CA GLY A 141 6.94 -10.64 5.44
C GLY A 141 5.45 -10.39 5.19
N ALA A 142 4.66 -11.44 4.99
CA ALA A 142 3.22 -11.31 4.83
C ALA A 142 2.55 -10.79 6.11
N ALA A 143 2.90 -11.32 7.29
CA ALA A 143 2.42 -10.83 8.57
C ALA A 143 2.86 -9.38 8.82
N SER A 144 4.10 -9.02 8.49
CA SER A 144 4.58 -7.63 8.59
C SER A 144 3.79 -6.68 7.70
N ASN A 145 3.36 -7.14 6.52
CA ASN A 145 2.51 -6.38 5.62
C ASN A 145 1.14 -6.11 6.23
N ASP A 146 0.47 -7.14 6.71
CA ASP A 146 -0.88 -7.06 7.25
C ASP A 146 -0.95 -6.28 8.58
N GLU A 147 0.08 -6.39 9.39
CA GLU A 147 0.15 -5.78 10.73
C GLU A 147 0.67 -4.34 10.74
N ALA A 148 1.59 -4.00 9.85
CA ALA A 148 2.24 -2.69 9.85
C ALA A 148 2.03 -1.92 8.55
N VAL A 149 2.36 -2.51 7.40
CA VAL A 149 2.42 -1.76 6.14
C VAL A 149 1.05 -1.28 5.72
N ASP A 150 0.11 -2.19 5.54
CA ASP A 150 -1.24 -1.86 5.06
C ASP A 150 -1.99 -0.92 6.01
N PRO A 151 -2.08 -1.17 7.32
CA PRO A 151 -2.77 -0.26 8.23
C PRO A 151 -2.22 1.16 8.20
N TRP A 152 -0.91 1.33 8.36
CA TRP A 152 -0.29 2.65 8.40
C TRP A 152 -0.33 3.37 7.05
N PHE A 153 -0.12 2.62 5.96
CA PHE A 153 -0.19 3.17 4.62
C PHE A 153 -1.62 3.59 4.26
N LEU A 154 -2.61 2.77 4.56
CA LEU A 154 -4.00 3.03 4.19
C LEU A 154 -4.63 4.16 5.03
N ILE A 155 -4.34 4.25 6.32
CA ILE A 155 -4.75 5.37 7.16
C ILE A 155 -4.07 6.67 6.72
N GLY A 156 -2.76 6.62 6.49
CA GLY A 156 -1.98 7.78 6.04
C GLY A 156 -2.42 8.31 4.67
N SER A 157 -2.65 7.41 3.71
CA SER A 157 -3.14 7.78 2.39
C SER A 157 -4.57 8.32 2.44
N SER A 158 -5.48 7.71 3.20
CA SER A 158 -6.85 8.20 3.40
C SER A 158 -6.88 9.62 3.98
N SER A 159 -6.01 9.89 4.94
CA SER A 159 -5.83 11.23 5.53
C SER A 159 -5.32 12.23 4.49
N THR A 160 -4.39 11.81 3.64
CA THR A 160 -3.86 12.65 2.55
C THR A 160 -4.95 13.02 1.54
N TRP A 161 -5.74 12.04 1.10
CA TRP A 161 -6.85 12.29 0.15
C TRP A 161 -7.92 13.19 0.76
N SER A 162 -8.26 12.99 2.02
CA SER A 162 -9.17 13.89 2.75
C SER A 162 -8.60 15.32 2.83
N GLY A 163 -7.30 15.47 3.04
CA GLY A 163 -6.62 16.77 3.03
C GLY A 163 -6.68 17.47 1.67
N ILE A 164 -6.53 16.72 0.58
CA ILE A 164 -6.69 17.24 -0.79
C ILE A 164 -8.11 17.75 -1.03
N ALA A 165 -9.13 16.99 -0.64
CA ALA A 165 -10.53 17.42 -0.74
C ALA A 165 -10.78 18.73 0.05
N MET A 166 -10.33 18.79 1.31
CA MET A 166 -10.44 19.98 2.13
C MET A 166 -9.75 21.21 1.52
N GLY A 167 -8.54 21.03 1.00
CA GLY A 167 -7.79 22.10 0.35
C GLY A 167 -8.51 22.65 -0.89
N ALA A 168 -9.13 21.77 -1.69
CA ALA A 168 -9.94 22.18 -2.84
C ALA A 168 -11.18 22.97 -2.42
N ILE A 169 -11.88 22.55 -1.35
CA ILE A 169 -13.02 23.29 -0.78
C ILE A 169 -12.58 24.68 -0.30
N ASP A 170 -11.43 24.80 0.35
CA ASP A 170 -10.90 26.09 0.82
C ASP A 170 -10.54 27.02 -0.34
N ILE A 171 -9.96 26.50 -1.43
CA ILE A 171 -9.69 27.29 -2.64
C ILE A 171 -11.01 27.79 -3.23
N ALA A 172 -11.99 26.90 -3.40
CA ALA A 172 -13.29 27.25 -3.93
C ALA A 172 -14.01 28.29 -3.06
N LYS A 173 -14.02 28.11 -1.74
CA LYS A 173 -14.57 29.08 -0.78
C LYS A 173 -13.94 30.45 -0.93
N ARG A 174 -12.61 30.55 -0.95
CA ARG A 174 -11.90 31.82 -1.11
C ARG A 174 -12.25 32.51 -2.42
N HIS A 175 -12.34 31.76 -3.52
CA HIS A 175 -12.65 32.29 -4.84
C HIS A 175 -14.11 32.74 -4.92
N THR A 176 -15.06 31.89 -4.61
CA THR A 176 -16.49 32.11 -4.83
C THR A 176 -17.05 33.23 -3.95
N THR A 177 -16.51 33.43 -2.73
CA THR A 177 -16.91 34.52 -1.85
C THR A 177 -16.36 35.88 -2.27
N ARG A 178 -15.31 35.97 -3.05
CA ARG A 178 -14.67 37.21 -3.51
C ARG A 178 -15.09 37.60 -4.92
N LYS A 179 -15.21 36.65 -5.83
CA LYS A 179 -15.57 36.88 -7.22
C LYS A 179 -17.02 37.36 -7.33
N ARG A 180 -17.24 38.48 -8.05
CA ARG A 180 -18.56 39.04 -8.34
C ARG A 180 -18.83 39.10 -9.84
N HIS A 181 -20.07 38.92 -10.22
CA HIS A 181 -20.62 39.27 -11.52
C HIS A 181 -21.18 40.68 -11.44
N VAL A 182 -20.48 41.61 -12.08
CA VAL A 182 -20.74 43.06 -11.93
C VAL A 182 -22.08 43.46 -12.50
N ASP A 183 -22.52 42.80 -13.56
CA ASP A 183 -23.80 43.03 -14.24
C ASP A 183 -25.04 42.79 -13.34
N VAL A 184 -24.95 41.78 -12.45
CA VAL A 184 -26.03 41.42 -11.52
C VAL A 184 -25.70 41.69 -10.04
N GLY A 185 -24.47 42.11 -9.72
CA GLY A 185 -24.03 42.45 -8.38
C GLY A 185 -23.84 41.26 -7.42
N LEU A 186 -24.01 40.03 -7.90
CA LEU A 186 -23.93 38.80 -7.07
C LEU A 186 -22.49 38.27 -7.02
N ARG A 187 -22.13 37.73 -5.87
CA ARG A 187 -20.94 36.91 -5.74
C ARG A 187 -21.23 35.53 -6.35
N VAL A 188 -20.18 34.83 -6.78
CA VAL A 188 -20.32 33.44 -7.24
C VAL A 188 -20.93 32.55 -6.14
N ALA A 189 -20.59 32.79 -4.88
CA ALA A 189 -21.17 32.10 -3.71
C ALA A 189 -22.65 32.35 -3.48
N ASP A 190 -23.25 33.38 -4.10
CA ASP A 190 -24.66 33.71 -3.91
C ASP A 190 -25.60 32.87 -4.79
N TYR A 191 -25.03 32.09 -5.75
CA TYR A 191 -25.82 31.19 -6.61
C TYR A 191 -26.15 29.86 -5.92
N PRO A 192 -27.42 29.41 -5.92
CA PRO A 192 -27.84 28.17 -5.27
C PRO A 192 -27.05 26.93 -5.74
N THR A 193 -26.75 26.82 -7.03
CA THR A 193 -25.95 25.71 -7.58
C THR A 193 -24.55 25.63 -6.98
N ILE A 194 -23.93 26.79 -6.73
CA ILE A 194 -22.60 26.83 -6.11
C ILE A 194 -22.67 26.43 -4.64
N GLN A 195 -23.73 26.89 -3.94
CA GLN A 195 -23.98 26.50 -2.55
C GLN A 195 -24.23 24.99 -2.43
N ASP A 196 -24.97 24.43 -3.37
CA ASP A 196 -25.25 22.99 -3.45
C ASP A 196 -23.94 22.19 -3.65
N TYR A 197 -23.11 22.54 -4.63
CA TYR A 197 -21.82 21.89 -4.85
C TYR A 197 -20.90 21.92 -3.64
N VAL A 198 -20.80 23.06 -2.98
CA VAL A 198 -19.96 23.21 -1.79
C VAL A 198 -20.56 22.45 -0.60
N GLY A 199 -21.87 22.47 -0.44
CA GLY A 199 -22.59 21.75 0.62
C GLY A 199 -22.35 20.24 0.53
N GLU A 200 -22.58 19.64 -0.64
CA GLU A 200 -22.31 18.23 -0.89
C GLU A 200 -20.83 17.87 -0.64
N ALA A 201 -19.90 18.66 -1.19
CA ALA A 201 -18.47 18.42 -1.02
C ALA A 201 -18.03 18.44 0.46
N VAL A 202 -18.60 19.33 1.28
CA VAL A 202 -18.31 19.39 2.72
C VAL A 202 -18.88 18.19 3.46
N MET A 203 -20.12 17.79 3.14
CA MET A 203 -20.77 16.64 3.79
C MET A 203 -20.01 15.34 3.48
N ASP A 204 -19.70 15.09 2.22
CA ASP A 204 -18.98 13.90 1.80
C ASP A 204 -17.56 13.83 2.38
N THR A 205 -16.84 14.97 2.37
CA THR A 205 -15.49 15.04 2.95
C THR A 205 -15.52 14.82 4.46
N ASN A 206 -16.51 15.34 5.17
CA ASN A 206 -16.65 15.09 6.60
C ASN A 206 -17.00 13.63 6.89
N ALA A 207 -17.86 12.99 6.11
CA ALA A 207 -18.19 11.58 6.25
C ALA A 207 -16.94 10.70 6.05
N SER A 208 -16.17 10.95 4.99
CA SER A 208 -14.91 10.24 4.69
C SER A 208 -13.87 10.42 5.82
N ARG A 209 -13.71 11.65 6.33
CA ARG A 209 -12.79 11.94 7.45
C ARG A 209 -13.20 11.23 8.72
N MET A 210 -14.48 11.31 9.09
CA MET A 210 -14.98 10.65 10.30
C MET A 210 -14.84 9.14 10.21
N PHE A 211 -15.07 8.56 9.05
CA PHE A 211 -14.83 7.13 8.84
C PHE A 211 -13.35 6.78 9.05
N THR A 212 -12.41 7.53 8.45
CA THR A 212 -10.96 7.33 8.64
C THR A 212 -10.57 7.44 10.13
N LEU A 213 -11.07 8.46 10.83
CA LEU A 213 -10.80 8.64 12.27
C LEU A 213 -11.36 7.50 13.11
N SER A 214 -12.57 7.03 12.81
CA SER A 214 -13.19 5.92 13.53
C SER A 214 -12.40 4.63 13.37
N VAL A 215 -11.90 4.36 12.18
CA VAL A 215 -11.04 3.19 11.93
C VAL A 215 -9.71 3.33 12.66
N ALA A 216 -9.06 4.51 12.61
CA ALA A 216 -7.83 4.77 13.33
C ALA A 216 -8.00 4.57 14.84
N GLN A 217 -9.09 5.07 15.43
CA GLN A 217 -9.42 4.85 16.85
C GLN A 217 -9.66 3.37 17.18
N ALA A 218 -10.26 2.62 16.26
CA ALA A 218 -10.44 1.18 16.43
C ALA A 218 -9.08 0.45 16.46
N PHE A 219 -8.14 0.84 15.60
CA PHE A 219 -6.76 0.32 15.62
C PHE A 219 -6.05 0.67 16.93
N ASP A 220 -6.12 1.93 17.38
CA ASP A 220 -5.52 2.35 18.66
C ASP A 220 -6.04 1.51 19.81
N LYS A 221 -7.35 1.34 19.88
CA LYS A 221 -7.99 0.54 20.94
C LYS A 221 -7.57 -0.93 20.88
N ALA A 222 -7.52 -1.55 19.70
CA ALA A 222 -7.14 -2.95 19.53
C ALA A 222 -5.67 -3.21 19.89
N THR A 223 -4.79 -2.21 19.68
CA THR A 223 -3.35 -2.30 19.95
C THR A 223 -2.92 -1.57 21.21
N ASN A 224 -3.86 -1.20 22.09
CA ASN A 224 -3.61 -0.46 23.32
C ASN A 224 -2.72 0.79 23.07
N ASP A 225 -3.18 1.68 22.20
CA ASP A 225 -2.48 2.90 21.76
C ASP A 225 -1.06 2.65 21.18
N ASN A 226 -0.90 1.54 20.49
CA ASN A 226 0.38 1.05 19.96
C ASN A 226 1.48 0.77 21.01
N THR A 227 1.14 0.74 22.29
CA THR A 227 2.11 0.40 23.36
C THR A 227 2.52 -1.07 23.33
N ARG A 228 1.74 -1.92 22.66
CA ARG A 228 1.99 -3.35 22.48
C ARG A 228 2.25 -3.70 21.03
N VAL A 229 3.18 -3.00 20.41
CA VAL A 229 3.53 -3.25 19.00
C VAL A 229 4.02 -4.69 18.79
N LEU A 230 4.64 -5.29 19.80
CA LEU A 230 5.11 -6.68 19.80
C LEU A 230 4.15 -7.66 20.50
N GLU A 231 3.36 -7.16 21.43
CA GLU A 231 2.29 -7.91 22.06
C GLU A 231 0.99 -7.45 21.43
N LEU A 232 0.69 -7.93 20.23
CA LEU A 232 -0.62 -7.71 19.63
C LEU A 232 -1.65 -8.18 20.64
N GLY A 233 -2.62 -7.33 20.97
CA GLY A 233 -3.71 -7.66 21.85
C GLY A 233 -4.48 -8.89 21.34
N GLU A 234 -5.59 -9.23 21.95
CA GLU A 234 -6.44 -10.34 21.51
C GLU A 234 -6.90 -10.19 20.06
N THR A 235 -6.87 -8.94 19.51
CA THR A 235 -7.24 -8.64 18.14
C THR A 235 -6.08 -8.00 17.40
N ALA A 236 -5.54 -8.70 16.43
CA ALA A 236 -4.46 -8.23 15.57
C ALA A 236 -4.93 -7.11 14.62
N ARG A 237 -4.00 -6.24 14.16
CA ARG A 237 -4.33 -5.22 13.16
C ARG A 237 -4.84 -5.82 11.84
N ALA A 238 -4.38 -7.00 11.48
CA ALA A 238 -4.86 -7.73 10.31
C ALA A 238 -6.39 -7.91 10.30
N ASP A 239 -7.01 -8.08 11.45
CA ASP A 239 -8.47 -8.21 11.58
C ASP A 239 -9.22 -6.94 11.15
N PHE A 240 -8.53 -5.79 11.09
CA PHE A 240 -9.08 -4.52 10.65
C PHE A 240 -8.79 -4.17 9.20
N LEU A 241 -8.08 -5.00 8.45
CA LEU A 241 -7.70 -4.70 7.05
C LEU A 241 -8.93 -4.41 6.18
N HIS A 242 -10.03 -5.10 6.41
CA HIS A 242 -11.28 -4.85 5.71
C HIS A 242 -11.76 -3.39 5.86
N TRP A 243 -11.60 -2.80 7.05
CA TRP A 243 -11.93 -1.39 7.31
C TRP A 243 -10.89 -0.44 6.71
N ALA A 244 -9.61 -0.79 6.79
CA ALA A 244 -8.52 -0.04 6.20
C ALA A 244 -8.65 0.06 4.67
N TRP A 245 -9.05 -1.01 4.00
CA TRP A 245 -9.35 -1.02 2.57
C TRP A 245 -10.51 -0.07 2.21
N GLN A 246 -11.57 -0.07 3.02
CA GLN A 246 -12.74 0.79 2.80
C GLN A 246 -12.41 2.26 2.96
N ILE A 247 -11.66 2.67 3.98
CA ILE A 247 -11.32 4.08 4.17
C ILE A 247 -10.43 4.61 3.05
N LYS A 248 -9.47 3.81 2.56
CA LYS A 248 -8.63 4.21 1.42
C LYS A 248 -9.46 4.37 0.15
N PHE A 249 -10.34 3.42 -0.13
CA PHE A 249 -11.24 3.48 -1.27
C PHE A 249 -12.12 4.74 -1.22
N GLU A 250 -12.80 4.96 -0.10
CA GLU A 250 -13.75 6.07 0.05
C GLU A 250 -13.05 7.43 0.00
N ALA A 251 -11.92 7.59 0.70
CA ALA A 251 -11.18 8.86 0.70
C ALA A 251 -10.64 9.22 -0.70
N ALA A 252 -10.12 8.24 -1.44
CA ALA A 252 -9.62 8.46 -2.80
C ALA A 252 -10.74 8.81 -3.79
N LYS A 253 -11.88 8.12 -3.70
CA LYS A 253 -13.08 8.40 -4.48
C LYS A 253 -13.62 9.79 -4.17
N ASN A 254 -13.77 10.12 -2.88
CA ASN A 254 -14.25 11.43 -2.43
C ASN A 254 -13.35 12.57 -2.91
N ALA A 255 -12.03 12.44 -2.74
CA ALA A 255 -11.09 13.47 -3.17
C ALA A 255 -11.22 13.77 -4.68
N ALA A 256 -11.27 12.74 -5.51
CA ALA A 256 -11.41 12.91 -6.95
C ALA A 256 -12.73 13.61 -7.33
N HIS A 257 -13.84 13.25 -6.66
CA HIS A 257 -15.15 13.84 -6.90
C HIS A 257 -15.24 15.29 -6.42
N VAL A 258 -14.78 15.54 -5.19
CA VAL A 258 -14.82 16.88 -4.58
C VAL A 258 -13.98 17.88 -5.37
N VAL A 259 -12.76 17.51 -5.77
CA VAL A 259 -11.90 18.44 -6.52
C VAL A 259 -12.50 18.77 -7.89
N ASP A 260 -13.10 17.81 -8.58
CA ASP A 260 -13.81 18.02 -9.83
C ASP A 260 -14.98 19.01 -9.64
N LYS A 261 -15.82 18.80 -8.63
CA LYS A 261 -16.91 19.72 -8.29
C LYS A 261 -16.43 21.13 -7.91
N MET A 262 -15.34 21.24 -7.16
CA MET A 262 -14.78 22.54 -6.78
C MET A 262 -14.19 23.29 -7.97
N LEU A 263 -13.63 22.56 -8.94
CA LEU A 263 -13.22 23.14 -10.22
C LEU A 263 -14.43 23.74 -10.96
N HIS A 264 -15.55 23.00 -11.03
CA HIS A 264 -16.78 23.49 -11.63
C HIS A 264 -17.33 24.72 -10.89
N ALA A 265 -17.35 24.71 -9.55
CA ALA A 265 -17.78 25.86 -8.76
C ALA A 265 -16.97 27.13 -9.00
N CYS A 266 -15.69 27.00 -9.32
CA CYS A 266 -14.80 28.14 -9.63
C CYS A 266 -14.81 28.53 -11.10
N GLY A 267 -15.32 27.68 -11.98
CA GLY A 267 -15.43 27.93 -13.42
C GLY A 267 -14.08 28.14 -14.11
N GLY A 268 -14.05 28.93 -15.16
CA GLY A 268 -12.83 29.15 -15.97
C GLY A 268 -11.62 29.67 -15.21
N SER A 269 -11.82 30.30 -14.06
CA SER A 269 -10.71 30.73 -13.19
C SER A 269 -9.92 29.55 -12.62
N ALA A 270 -10.59 28.46 -12.28
CA ALA A 270 -9.94 27.24 -11.75
C ALA A 270 -9.18 26.44 -12.83
N TYR A 271 -9.45 26.69 -14.09
CA TYR A 271 -8.74 26.05 -15.19
C TYR A 271 -7.33 26.61 -15.42
N LYS A 272 -7.02 27.74 -14.79
CA LYS A 272 -5.70 28.35 -14.81
C LYS A 272 -4.80 27.81 -13.70
N ARG A 273 -3.49 27.78 -13.96
CA ARG A 273 -2.49 27.30 -12.99
C ARG A 273 -2.36 28.18 -11.75
N ASP A 274 -2.64 29.48 -11.84
CA ASP A 274 -2.50 30.45 -10.77
C ASP A 274 -3.44 30.20 -9.57
N MET A 275 -4.56 29.49 -9.82
CA MET A 275 -5.48 29.07 -8.75
C MET A 275 -5.06 27.74 -8.10
N GLU A 276 -4.13 27.00 -8.68
CA GLU A 276 -3.65 25.69 -8.22
C GLU A 276 -4.69 24.55 -8.17
N MET A 277 -5.95 24.78 -8.50
CA MET A 277 -7.00 23.76 -8.49
C MET A 277 -6.66 22.59 -9.43
N GLU A 278 -6.01 22.86 -10.56
CA GLU A 278 -5.55 21.83 -11.50
C GLU A 278 -4.52 20.86 -10.88
N ARG A 279 -3.70 21.36 -9.94
CA ARG A 279 -2.76 20.52 -9.19
C ARG A 279 -3.52 19.56 -8.27
N TYR A 280 -4.48 20.07 -7.51
CA TYR A 280 -5.34 19.24 -6.66
C TYR A 280 -6.07 18.18 -7.48
N LEU A 281 -6.57 18.52 -8.67
CA LEU A 281 -7.25 17.58 -9.57
C LEU A 281 -6.30 16.44 -10.01
N ARG A 282 -5.09 16.77 -10.39
CA ARG A 282 -4.08 15.79 -10.80
C ARG A 282 -3.64 14.92 -9.61
N ASP A 283 -3.39 15.52 -8.46
CA ASP A 283 -2.95 14.83 -7.26
C ASP A 283 -4.04 13.88 -6.73
N ALA A 284 -5.31 14.29 -6.73
CA ALA A 284 -6.44 13.45 -6.30
C ALA A 284 -6.58 12.16 -7.15
N LYS A 285 -6.20 12.21 -8.44
CA LYS A 285 -6.25 11.01 -9.30
C LYS A 285 -5.28 9.91 -8.88
N ALA A 286 -4.18 10.25 -8.22
CA ALA A 286 -3.23 9.25 -7.73
C ALA A 286 -3.84 8.27 -6.74
N GLY A 287 -4.79 8.71 -5.89
CA GLY A 287 -5.47 7.84 -4.93
C GLY A 287 -6.22 6.68 -5.57
N TRP A 288 -6.70 6.88 -6.79
CA TRP A 288 -7.45 5.87 -7.51
C TRP A 288 -6.57 4.71 -7.99
N VAL A 289 -5.37 5.04 -8.50
CA VAL A 289 -4.44 4.08 -9.13
C VAL A 289 -3.33 3.57 -8.19
N MET A 290 -3.15 4.22 -7.04
CA MET A 290 -2.16 3.80 -6.05
C MET A 290 -2.53 2.43 -5.47
N GLY A 291 -1.56 1.51 -5.46
CA GLY A 291 -1.76 0.15 -4.94
C GLY A 291 -1.99 0.10 -3.42
N PRO A 292 -2.91 -0.74 -2.94
CA PRO A 292 -3.91 -1.47 -3.71
C PRO A 292 -4.85 -0.51 -4.44
N THR A 293 -5.13 -0.77 -5.73
CA THR A 293 -6.01 0.12 -6.51
C THR A 293 -7.46 0.09 -6.01
N ASN A 294 -8.22 1.13 -6.31
CA ASN A 294 -9.62 1.17 -5.87
C ASN A 294 -10.45 0.02 -6.43
N GLU A 295 -10.12 -0.46 -7.64
CA GLU A 295 -10.77 -1.62 -8.26
C GLU A 295 -10.49 -2.90 -7.46
N VAL A 296 -9.25 -3.13 -7.06
CA VAL A 296 -8.84 -4.28 -6.23
C VAL A 296 -9.52 -4.21 -4.86
N LEU A 297 -9.52 -3.05 -4.22
CA LEU A 297 -10.16 -2.87 -2.91
C LEU A 297 -11.65 -3.14 -2.94
N ARG A 298 -12.37 -2.68 -3.96
CA ARG A 298 -13.80 -3.01 -4.13
C ARG A 298 -14.04 -4.51 -4.24
N GLN A 299 -13.18 -5.17 -5.02
CA GLN A 299 -13.28 -6.61 -5.21
C GLN A 299 -13.01 -7.36 -3.90
N PHE A 300 -11.98 -6.98 -3.16
CA PHE A 300 -11.63 -7.61 -1.88
C PHE A 300 -12.75 -7.44 -0.85
N VAL A 301 -13.25 -6.22 -0.68
CA VAL A 301 -14.35 -5.96 0.25
C VAL A 301 -15.62 -6.73 -0.15
N GLY A 302 -15.99 -6.69 -1.44
CA GLY A 302 -17.15 -7.41 -1.93
C GLY A 302 -17.02 -8.92 -1.77
N LYS A 303 -15.84 -9.46 -2.07
CA LYS A 303 -15.56 -10.90 -1.94
C LYS A 303 -15.60 -11.34 -0.48
N ALA A 304 -14.99 -10.59 0.43
CA ALA A 304 -15.01 -10.89 1.85
C ALA A 304 -16.44 -10.92 2.43
N VAL A 305 -17.28 -9.96 2.04
CA VAL A 305 -18.68 -9.89 2.49
C VAL A 305 -19.54 -11.02 1.94
N LEU A 306 -19.34 -11.40 0.67
CA LEU A 306 -20.19 -12.40 0.00
C LEU A 306 -19.75 -13.83 0.27
N LEU A 307 -18.44 -14.08 0.37
CA LEU A 307 -17.86 -15.42 0.39
C LEU A 307 -17.06 -15.72 1.66
N GLY A 308 -16.93 -14.75 2.57
CA GLY A 308 -16.11 -14.84 3.77
C GLY A 308 -14.65 -14.45 3.54
N PHE A 309 -13.93 -14.16 4.63
CA PHE A 309 -12.52 -13.74 4.58
C PHE A 309 -11.59 -14.82 4.05
N ASP A 310 -11.85 -16.08 4.36
CA ASP A 310 -11.06 -17.22 3.88
C ASP A 310 -11.02 -17.29 2.34
N SER A 311 -12.00 -16.72 1.66
CA SER A 311 -12.03 -16.65 0.21
C SER A 311 -10.99 -15.71 -0.38
N LEU A 312 -10.41 -14.81 0.41
CA LEU A 312 -9.37 -13.88 -0.03
C LEU A 312 -8.05 -14.57 -0.34
N ASP A 313 -7.86 -15.78 0.18
CA ASP A 313 -6.72 -16.65 -0.12
C ASP A 313 -6.69 -17.23 -1.55
N TYR A 314 -7.65 -16.84 -2.38
CA TYR A 314 -7.73 -17.26 -3.79
C TYR A 314 -6.44 -17.05 -4.59
N TRP A 315 -5.71 -15.97 -4.31
CA TRP A 315 -4.45 -15.67 -4.98
C TRP A 315 -3.35 -16.66 -4.63
N ASN A 316 -3.27 -17.08 -3.37
CA ASN A 316 -2.34 -18.11 -2.90
C ASN A 316 -2.62 -19.43 -3.64
N GLN A 317 -3.87 -19.89 -3.65
CA GLN A 317 -4.26 -21.11 -4.37
C GLN A 317 -3.95 -21.03 -5.86
N SER A 318 -4.31 -19.92 -6.51
CA SER A 318 -4.05 -19.72 -7.94
C SER A 318 -2.54 -19.69 -8.25
N TYR A 319 -1.75 -19.08 -7.38
CA TYR A 319 -0.31 -19.03 -7.51
C TYR A 319 0.32 -20.41 -7.31
N ASN A 320 -0.04 -21.09 -6.24
CA ASN A 320 0.48 -22.44 -5.96
C ASN A 320 0.14 -23.41 -7.08
N ASN A 321 -1.06 -23.34 -7.63
CA ASN A 321 -1.45 -24.15 -8.79
C ASN A 321 -0.58 -23.85 -10.01
N ARG A 322 -0.28 -22.57 -10.30
CA ARG A 322 0.62 -22.19 -11.41
C ARG A 322 2.07 -22.60 -11.17
N ALA A 323 2.54 -22.48 -9.94
CA ALA A 323 3.88 -22.93 -9.58
C ALA A 323 4.03 -24.45 -9.81
N VAL A 324 3.07 -25.23 -9.32
CA VAL A 324 3.01 -26.68 -9.54
C VAL A 324 2.93 -27.01 -11.04
N GLU A 325 2.06 -26.33 -11.80
CA GLU A 325 1.97 -26.51 -13.26
C GLU A 325 3.30 -26.21 -13.97
N ASN A 326 4.00 -25.17 -13.53
CA ASN A 326 5.28 -24.80 -14.15
C ASN A 326 6.38 -25.83 -13.82
N GLU A 327 6.41 -26.37 -12.61
CA GLU A 327 7.33 -27.46 -12.27
C GLU A 327 7.01 -28.73 -13.05
N ILE A 328 5.73 -29.07 -13.17
CA ILE A 328 5.29 -30.20 -14.01
C ILE A 328 5.70 -30.02 -15.48
N LYS A 329 5.62 -28.80 -16.02
CA LYS A 329 6.04 -28.51 -17.41
C LYS A 329 7.52 -28.72 -17.65
N LYS A 330 8.37 -28.55 -16.63
CA LYS A 330 9.83 -28.78 -16.73
C LYS A 330 10.20 -30.25 -16.77
N LEU A 331 9.34 -31.14 -16.31
CA LEU A 331 9.58 -32.60 -16.33
C LEU A 331 9.46 -33.14 -17.76
N ASP A 332 10.31 -34.11 -18.08
CA ASP A 332 10.18 -34.93 -19.28
C ASP A 332 8.98 -35.90 -19.16
N SER A 333 8.79 -36.73 -20.19
CA SER A 333 7.66 -37.66 -20.22
C SER A 333 7.73 -38.72 -19.12
N ASP A 334 8.93 -39.13 -18.72
CA ASP A 334 9.11 -40.15 -17.69
C ASP A 334 8.94 -39.57 -16.30
N GLY A 335 9.47 -38.37 -16.02
CA GLY A 335 9.25 -37.64 -14.79
C GLY A 335 7.77 -37.30 -14.54
N LYS A 336 7.02 -36.97 -15.61
CA LYS A 336 5.57 -36.78 -15.51
C LYS A 336 4.80 -38.04 -15.14
N ARG A 337 5.22 -39.20 -15.68
CA ARG A 337 4.62 -40.51 -15.35
C ARG A 337 4.93 -40.92 -13.92
N GLU A 338 6.17 -40.70 -13.48
CA GLU A 338 6.58 -40.98 -12.09
C GLU A 338 5.79 -40.13 -11.09
N LEU A 339 5.67 -38.82 -11.32
CA LEU A 339 4.87 -37.92 -10.50
C LEU A 339 3.38 -38.33 -10.46
N ALA A 340 2.81 -38.71 -11.60
CA ALA A 340 1.44 -39.19 -11.68
C ALA A 340 1.24 -40.47 -10.84
N ALA A 341 2.19 -41.41 -10.90
CA ALA A 341 2.14 -42.62 -10.09
C ALA A 341 2.23 -42.35 -8.59
N GLN A 342 3.10 -41.44 -8.18
CA GLN A 342 3.19 -40.97 -6.77
C GLN A 342 1.92 -40.34 -6.27
N LEU A 343 1.31 -39.45 -7.07
CA LEU A 343 0.06 -38.79 -6.74
C LEU A 343 -1.11 -39.79 -6.62
N MET A 344 -1.17 -40.80 -7.48
CA MET A 344 -2.18 -41.85 -7.39
C MET A 344 -1.99 -42.72 -6.12
N GLU A 345 -0.77 -43.07 -5.80
CA GLU A 345 -0.46 -43.82 -4.57
C GLU A 345 -0.83 -43.02 -3.31
N GLN A 346 -0.59 -41.71 -3.32
CA GLN A 346 -0.97 -40.84 -2.21
C GLN A 346 -2.50 -40.75 -2.08
N ALA A 347 -3.22 -40.54 -3.19
CA ALA A 347 -4.66 -40.48 -3.20
C ALA A 347 -5.30 -41.79 -2.68
N ASP A 348 -4.72 -42.96 -3.05
CA ASP A 348 -5.17 -44.26 -2.53
C ASP A 348 -4.95 -44.40 -1.02
N LYS A 349 -3.83 -43.84 -0.49
CA LYS A 349 -3.56 -43.80 0.96
C LYS A 349 -4.54 -42.89 1.69
N ASP A 350 -4.83 -41.72 1.13
CA ASP A 350 -5.76 -40.74 1.70
C ASP A 350 -7.20 -41.30 1.71
N ALA A 351 -7.59 -42.01 0.66
CA ALA A 351 -8.92 -42.66 0.57
C ALA A 351 -9.14 -43.78 1.61
N VAL A 352 -8.08 -44.44 2.06
CA VAL A 352 -8.12 -45.49 3.09
C VAL A 352 -8.14 -44.91 4.52
N GLY A 353 -7.74 -43.64 4.69
CA GLY A 353 -7.57 -42.98 5.99
C GLY A 353 -8.80 -42.20 6.53
N GLU A 354 -9.83 -41.94 5.76
CA GLU A 354 -11.01 -41.22 6.21
C GLU A 354 -12.20 -42.14 6.50
N PRO A 355 -12.63 -42.25 7.78
CA PRO A 355 -13.98 -42.74 8.05
C PRO A 355 -15.00 -41.72 7.61
N ALA A 356 -15.97 -42.11 6.81
CA ALA A 356 -17.07 -41.29 6.32
C ALA A 356 -17.66 -40.46 7.46
N LYS A 357 -17.56 -39.14 7.38
CA LYS A 357 -18.38 -38.23 8.18
C LYS A 357 -19.83 -38.34 7.73
N VAL A 358 -20.65 -38.95 8.56
CA VAL A 358 -22.11 -38.97 8.48
C VAL A 358 -22.67 -37.64 8.91
#